data_148deb81c783995a30e2a680b430bc2a
#
_entry.id   148deb81c783995a30e2a680b430bc2a
#
_cell.length_a   1.000
_cell.length_b   1.000
_cell.length_c   1.000
_cell.angle_alpha   90.00
_cell.angle_beta   90.00
_cell.angle_gamma   90.00
#
_symmetry.space_group_name_H-M   'P 1'
#
loop_
_entity.id
_entity.type
_entity.pdbx_description
1 polymer ?
#
loop_
_entity_poly.entity_id
_entity_poly.type
_entity_poly.pdbx_seq_one_letter_code
_entity_poly.pdbx_strand_id
1 'polypeptide(L)'
;MTIDPRHKSHNLLDGPGRAPARAMLKAVGFTDADLERPLIGVANTWIEVMPCNFHLRRLSERVKAGIRAAGGTPIEYNTIAVSDGISMGTEGMKASLISREVIADSIELVARGHLFDGVVALSGCDKTIPGTVMALCRLNVPSLMIYGGSIMPGQFQGHDVTIQDVFEAVGKHAAGTMTNAELKDLEDHACPGPGACGGQFTANTMAIAFEFLGISPMGRNGVPAMDARKDDVAFECGKLVMDLLKKDIRPKQIITRRSIENAIAAVATTGGSTNAVLHLLAVAREMGVRLSIDDFDKINRKVPLLADLKPGGRFTAADLYAAGGTTLVAKRLIDAKILHPDQITVTGRTIGEEAKAATEKPDQQVLRPLSKPIKPTGGLVILKGNLAPEGCVVKVAGHSILHFSGPAKVYEREEDAFKAVQAGKIKAGDVVVIRYEGPSGGPGMREMLGVTAAIVGAGLGDSVALLTDGRFSGATHGLMAGHVAPEAIKGGPIAAVKTGDIITFDITKRRLDVNVTQKELAARLKKVKHPSPRYLSGVMGKYARHVSSASEGAVT
;
A
#
# COMPACT_ATOMS: atom_id res chain seq x y z
N MET A 1 -8.74 19.00 -30.59
CA MET A 1 -7.96 18.22 -31.57
C MET A 1 -8.04 16.77 -31.12
N THR A 2 -8.48 15.88 -31.99
CA THR A 2 -8.40 14.43 -31.72
C THR A 2 -6.95 14.01 -31.84
N ILE A 3 -6.42 13.38 -30.78
CA ILE A 3 -5.05 12.81 -30.80
C ILE A 3 -5.00 11.66 -31.80
N ASP A 4 -3.87 11.50 -32.49
CA ASP A 4 -3.57 10.27 -33.22
C ASP A 4 -3.52 9.11 -32.20
N PRO A 5 -4.37 8.08 -32.31
CA PRO A 5 -4.34 6.94 -31.41
C PRO A 5 -2.98 6.19 -31.41
N ARG A 6 -2.20 6.33 -32.47
CA ARG A 6 -0.84 5.79 -32.61
C ARG A 6 0.24 6.83 -32.32
N HIS A 7 -0.04 7.77 -31.42
CA HIS A 7 0.79 8.95 -31.16
C HIS A 7 2.26 8.64 -30.78
N LYS A 8 2.57 7.41 -30.38
CA LYS A 8 3.94 6.91 -30.12
C LYS A 8 4.34 5.78 -31.06
N SER A 9 3.47 4.78 -31.23
CA SER A 9 3.78 3.56 -31.98
C SER A 9 4.01 3.81 -33.47
N HIS A 10 3.49 4.91 -34.05
CA HIS A 10 3.80 5.28 -35.43
C HIS A 10 5.32 5.42 -35.66
N ASN A 11 6.07 5.95 -34.68
CA ASN A 11 7.53 6.07 -34.75
C ASN A 11 8.25 4.71 -34.74
N LEU A 12 7.63 3.67 -34.20
CA LEU A 12 8.16 2.30 -34.18
C LEU A 12 7.84 1.54 -35.47
N LEU A 13 6.68 1.81 -36.08
CA LEU A 13 6.07 0.92 -37.07
C LEU A 13 6.01 1.49 -38.49
N ASP A 14 5.97 2.84 -38.67
CA ASP A 14 5.65 3.40 -39.98
C ASP A 14 6.87 3.62 -40.87
N GLY A 15 6.64 3.50 -42.19
CA GLY A 15 7.62 3.75 -43.22
C GLY A 15 8.57 2.57 -43.51
N PRO A 16 9.31 2.65 -44.62
CA PRO A 16 10.21 1.58 -45.07
C PRO A 16 11.35 1.29 -44.07
N GLY A 17 11.88 2.34 -43.42
CA GLY A 17 12.96 2.22 -42.43
C GLY A 17 12.59 1.40 -41.19
N ARG A 18 11.29 1.15 -40.96
CA ARG A 18 10.78 0.36 -39.83
C ARG A 18 10.42 -1.08 -40.20
N ALA A 19 10.72 -1.50 -41.45
CA ALA A 19 10.51 -2.89 -41.86
C ALA A 19 11.19 -3.92 -40.94
N PRO A 20 12.43 -3.72 -40.42
CA PRO A 20 13.04 -4.65 -39.47
C PRO A 20 12.20 -4.82 -38.17
N ALA A 21 11.68 -3.73 -37.61
CA ALA A 21 10.84 -3.80 -36.40
C ALA A 21 9.55 -4.58 -36.67
N ARG A 22 8.88 -4.33 -37.80
CA ARG A 22 7.67 -5.07 -38.19
C ARG A 22 7.98 -6.56 -38.46
N ALA A 23 9.12 -6.87 -39.09
CA ALA A 23 9.53 -8.26 -39.33
C ALA A 23 9.70 -9.03 -38.00
N MET A 24 10.31 -8.40 -36.98
CA MET A 24 10.49 -9.02 -35.67
C MET A 24 9.14 -9.21 -34.93
N LEU A 25 8.23 -8.24 -35.02
CA LEU A 25 6.89 -8.36 -34.46
C LEU A 25 6.06 -9.46 -35.13
N LYS A 26 6.18 -9.59 -36.47
CA LYS A 26 5.54 -10.69 -37.21
C LYS A 26 6.10 -12.06 -36.81
N ALA A 27 7.36 -12.16 -36.44
CA ALA A 27 7.97 -13.41 -35.97
C ALA A 27 7.36 -13.93 -34.66
N VAL A 28 6.75 -13.05 -33.86
CA VAL A 28 6.03 -13.42 -32.62
C VAL A 28 4.50 -13.44 -32.80
N GLY A 29 4.02 -13.40 -34.05
CA GLY A 29 2.63 -13.66 -34.43
C GLY A 29 1.76 -12.44 -34.68
N PHE A 30 2.28 -11.20 -34.66
CA PHE A 30 1.49 -10.02 -35.03
C PHE A 30 1.31 -9.94 -36.55
N THR A 31 0.08 -9.65 -36.98
CA THR A 31 -0.29 -9.43 -38.37
C THR A 31 -0.12 -7.97 -38.81
N ASP A 32 -0.17 -7.68 -40.11
CA ASP A 32 -0.18 -6.29 -40.59
C ASP A 32 -1.36 -5.50 -39.98
N ALA A 33 -2.53 -6.11 -39.90
CA ALA A 33 -3.71 -5.50 -39.29
C ALA A 33 -3.52 -5.18 -37.80
N ASP A 34 -2.74 -5.97 -37.05
CA ASP A 34 -2.39 -5.67 -35.66
C ASP A 34 -1.44 -4.46 -35.57
N LEU A 35 -0.50 -4.33 -36.50
CA LEU A 35 0.49 -3.27 -36.51
C LEU A 35 -0.06 -1.91 -37.01
N GLU A 36 -1.23 -1.92 -37.63
CA GLU A 36 -1.97 -0.70 -38.00
C GLU A 36 -2.77 -0.10 -36.83
N ARG A 37 -2.91 -0.83 -35.72
CA ARG A 37 -3.64 -0.42 -34.53
C ARG A 37 -2.71 0.19 -33.47
N PRO A 38 -3.26 0.98 -32.50
CA PRO A 38 -2.49 1.44 -31.36
C PRO A 38 -1.93 0.27 -30.55
N LEU A 39 -0.67 0.38 -30.13
CA LEU A 39 -0.02 -0.62 -29.28
C LEU A 39 -0.28 -0.32 -27.81
N ILE A 40 -0.96 -1.22 -27.13
CA ILE A 40 -1.33 -1.07 -25.71
C ILE A 40 -0.50 -2.05 -24.86
N GLY A 41 0.36 -1.52 -24.00
CA GLY A 41 1.11 -2.31 -23.05
C GLY A 41 0.20 -2.87 -21.96
N VAL A 42 0.33 -4.17 -21.66
CA VAL A 42 -0.34 -4.84 -20.55
C VAL A 42 0.73 -5.25 -19.55
N ALA A 43 0.99 -4.36 -18.56
CA ALA A 43 1.98 -4.59 -17.53
C ALA A 43 1.43 -5.54 -16.48
N ASN A 44 1.97 -6.75 -16.37
CA ASN A 44 1.48 -7.78 -15.48
C ASN A 44 2.46 -8.04 -14.34
N THR A 45 1.97 -7.97 -13.09
CA THR A 45 2.75 -8.35 -11.90
C THR A 45 2.50 -9.80 -11.46
N TRP A 46 2.08 -10.66 -12.38
CA TRP A 46 1.84 -12.07 -12.12
C TRP A 46 3.13 -12.79 -11.65
N ILE A 47 2.96 -13.65 -10.68
CA ILE A 47 3.98 -14.58 -10.18
C ILE A 47 3.29 -15.78 -9.49
N GLU A 48 3.89 -16.95 -9.54
CA GLU A 48 3.31 -18.18 -8.94
C GLU A 48 3.36 -18.19 -7.41
N VAL A 49 4.39 -17.59 -6.82
CA VAL A 49 4.72 -17.76 -5.40
C VAL A 49 3.76 -17.05 -4.44
N MET A 50 2.84 -16.21 -4.92
CA MET A 50 2.00 -15.41 -4.03
C MET A 50 0.52 -15.39 -4.46
N PRO A 51 -0.41 -15.62 -3.52
CA PRO A 51 -1.84 -15.65 -3.82
C PRO A 51 -2.37 -14.32 -4.36
N CYS A 52 -1.81 -13.20 -3.91
CA CYS A 52 -2.23 -11.86 -4.36
C CYS A 52 -2.14 -11.66 -5.88
N ASN A 53 -1.16 -12.29 -6.53
CA ASN A 53 -0.83 -12.07 -7.95
C ASN A 53 -1.00 -13.32 -8.82
N PHE A 54 -1.21 -14.49 -8.22
CA PHE A 54 -1.27 -15.77 -8.93
C PHE A 54 -2.32 -15.79 -10.05
N HIS A 55 -3.50 -15.22 -9.83
CA HIS A 55 -4.62 -15.20 -10.79
C HIS A 55 -4.51 -14.07 -11.84
N LEU A 56 -3.55 -13.16 -11.74
CA LEU A 56 -3.44 -12.03 -12.66
C LEU A 56 -3.15 -12.47 -14.11
N ARG A 57 -2.55 -13.65 -14.31
CA ARG A 57 -2.36 -14.23 -15.63
C ARG A 57 -3.71 -14.47 -16.35
N ARG A 58 -4.72 -14.97 -15.62
CA ARG A 58 -6.08 -15.13 -16.14
C ARG A 58 -6.73 -13.79 -16.47
N LEU A 59 -6.56 -12.81 -15.59
CA LEU A 59 -7.14 -11.48 -15.77
C LEU A 59 -6.48 -10.73 -16.94
N SER A 60 -5.18 -10.93 -17.20
CA SER A 60 -4.51 -10.28 -18.33
C SER A 60 -5.07 -10.75 -19.69
N GLU A 61 -5.46 -12.02 -19.82
CA GLU A 61 -6.13 -12.51 -21.03
C GLU A 61 -7.47 -11.78 -21.27
N ARG A 62 -8.21 -11.49 -20.19
CA ARG A 62 -9.47 -10.73 -20.27
C ARG A 62 -9.23 -9.26 -20.65
N VAL A 63 -8.19 -8.63 -20.09
CA VAL A 63 -7.78 -7.26 -20.48
C VAL A 63 -7.40 -7.22 -21.95
N LYS A 64 -6.58 -8.17 -22.41
CA LYS A 64 -6.17 -8.26 -23.84
C LYS A 64 -7.37 -8.44 -24.77
N ALA A 65 -8.33 -9.27 -24.38
CA ALA A 65 -9.57 -9.44 -25.14
C ALA A 65 -10.37 -8.13 -25.24
N GLY A 66 -10.47 -7.36 -24.15
CA GLY A 66 -11.13 -6.05 -24.12
C GLY A 66 -10.43 -5.03 -25.02
N ILE A 67 -9.09 -4.97 -25.01
CA ILE A 67 -8.30 -4.09 -25.89
C ILE A 67 -8.56 -4.42 -27.36
N ARG A 68 -8.50 -5.72 -27.73
CA ARG A 68 -8.78 -6.16 -29.12
C ARG A 68 -10.21 -5.80 -29.55
N ALA A 69 -11.19 -6.03 -28.69
CA ALA A 69 -12.59 -5.69 -28.97
C ALA A 69 -12.81 -4.19 -29.21
N ALA A 70 -11.97 -3.34 -28.60
CA ALA A 70 -12.02 -1.88 -28.76
C ALA A 70 -11.08 -1.33 -29.87
N GLY A 71 -10.40 -2.22 -30.62
CA GLY A 71 -9.60 -1.87 -31.80
C GLY A 71 -8.13 -1.55 -31.51
N GLY A 72 -7.58 -1.99 -30.37
CA GLY A 72 -6.17 -1.90 -30.03
C GLY A 72 -5.43 -3.24 -30.19
N THR A 73 -4.10 -3.18 -30.21
CA THR A 73 -3.22 -4.35 -30.19
C THR A 73 -2.55 -4.46 -28.83
N PRO A 74 -2.93 -5.43 -27.99
CA PRO A 74 -2.34 -5.60 -26.66
C PRO A 74 -0.98 -6.31 -26.76
N ILE A 75 -0.02 -5.81 -25.99
CA ILE A 75 1.30 -6.44 -25.81
C ILE A 75 1.53 -6.63 -24.32
N GLU A 76 1.45 -7.88 -23.87
CA GLU A 76 1.68 -8.24 -22.47
C GLU A 76 3.17 -8.36 -22.17
N TYR A 77 3.58 -7.86 -21.00
CA TYR A 77 4.91 -8.04 -20.45
C TYR A 77 4.84 -8.12 -18.92
N ASN A 78 5.78 -8.85 -18.33
CA ASN A 78 5.87 -9.02 -16.89
C ASN A 78 6.83 -8.03 -16.25
N THR A 79 6.49 -7.65 -15.02
CA THR A 79 7.43 -7.08 -14.06
C THR A 79 7.53 -8.00 -12.85
N ILE A 80 8.42 -7.68 -11.91
CA ILE A 80 8.62 -8.47 -10.69
C ILE A 80 7.48 -8.26 -9.68
N ALA A 81 7.36 -9.20 -8.75
CA ALA A 81 6.55 -9.06 -7.55
C ALA A 81 7.24 -9.73 -6.34
N VAL A 82 7.04 -9.18 -5.14
CA VAL A 82 7.51 -9.76 -3.88
C VAL A 82 6.33 -9.82 -2.93
N SER A 83 6.13 -10.98 -2.28
CA SER A 83 5.06 -11.17 -1.33
C SER A 83 5.45 -10.67 0.06
N ASP A 84 4.76 -9.64 0.54
CA ASP A 84 4.94 -9.17 1.92
C ASP A 84 4.56 -10.26 2.94
N GLY A 85 3.43 -10.93 2.74
CA GLY A 85 2.96 -11.96 3.67
C GLY A 85 3.88 -13.17 3.80
N ILE A 86 4.45 -13.65 2.68
CA ILE A 86 5.35 -14.81 2.67
C ILE A 86 6.74 -14.45 3.21
N SER A 87 7.24 -13.25 2.91
CA SER A 87 8.56 -12.81 3.36
C SER A 87 8.57 -12.23 4.79
N MET A 88 7.40 -12.01 5.39
CA MET A 88 7.24 -11.42 6.72
C MET A 88 8.05 -12.19 7.79
N GLY A 89 8.75 -11.43 8.66
CA GLY A 89 9.59 -12.01 9.72
C GLY A 89 10.93 -12.60 9.23
N THR A 90 11.26 -12.46 7.94
CA THR A 90 12.52 -12.94 7.36
C THR A 90 13.35 -11.78 6.78
N GLU A 91 14.62 -12.05 6.46
CA GLU A 91 15.48 -11.11 5.74
C GLU A 91 14.91 -10.73 4.35
N GLY A 92 14.11 -11.63 3.73
CA GLY A 92 13.44 -11.39 2.45
C GLY A 92 12.49 -10.20 2.48
N MET A 93 11.96 -9.83 3.64
CA MET A 93 11.03 -8.70 3.78
C MET A 93 11.64 -7.35 3.40
N LYS A 94 12.97 -7.22 3.44
CA LYS A 94 13.68 -6.02 2.95
C LYS A 94 13.52 -5.80 1.46
N ALA A 95 13.34 -6.87 0.68
CA ALA A 95 13.11 -6.75 -0.76
C ALA A 95 11.74 -6.12 -1.10
N SER A 96 10.78 -6.18 -0.18
CA SER A 96 9.41 -5.73 -0.40
C SER A 96 9.33 -4.27 -0.86
N LEU A 97 9.77 -3.28 -0.08
CA LEU A 97 9.66 -1.86 -0.49
C LEU A 97 10.57 -1.53 -1.67
N ILE A 98 11.74 -2.16 -1.75
CA ILE A 98 12.66 -1.98 -2.88
C ILE A 98 12.01 -2.42 -4.18
N SER A 99 11.21 -3.48 -4.16
CA SER A 99 10.49 -3.95 -5.35
C SER A 99 9.56 -2.90 -5.93
N ARG A 100 9.01 -1.97 -5.12
CA ARG A 100 8.18 -0.86 -5.61
C ARG A 100 8.91 -0.02 -6.66
N GLU A 101 10.18 0.33 -6.39
CA GLU A 101 11.01 1.11 -7.31
C GLU A 101 11.33 0.31 -8.58
N VAL A 102 11.76 -0.94 -8.40
CA VAL A 102 12.12 -1.82 -9.54
C VAL A 102 10.90 -2.12 -10.43
N ILE A 103 9.71 -2.26 -9.85
CA ILE A 103 8.46 -2.39 -10.61
C ILE A 103 8.22 -1.15 -11.46
N ALA A 104 8.33 0.04 -10.86
CA ALA A 104 8.16 1.30 -11.56
C ALA A 104 9.19 1.44 -12.70
N ASP A 105 10.46 1.20 -12.41
CA ASP A 105 11.55 1.28 -13.38
C ASP A 105 11.36 0.29 -14.54
N SER A 106 11.04 -0.98 -14.25
CA SER A 106 10.91 -2.01 -15.28
C SER A 106 9.73 -1.76 -16.23
N ILE A 107 8.58 -1.32 -15.69
CA ILE A 107 7.41 -0.97 -16.49
C ILE A 107 7.71 0.24 -17.37
N GLU A 108 8.37 1.26 -16.82
CA GLU A 108 8.76 2.45 -17.55
C GLU A 108 9.71 2.10 -18.71
N LEU A 109 10.74 1.30 -18.44
CA LEU A 109 11.73 0.91 -19.47
C LEU A 109 11.08 0.16 -20.63
N VAL A 110 10.23 -0.83 -20.34
CA VAL A 110 9.56 -1.60 -21.39
C VAL A 110 8.61 -0.72 -22.21
N ALA A 111 7.79 0.09 -21.54
CA ALA A 111 6.82 0.93 -22.23
C ALA A 111 7.48 2.03 -23.08
N ARG A 112 8.58 2.64 -22.61
CA ARG A 112 9.36 3.62 -23.38
C ARG A 112 10.10 2.96 -24.53
N GLY A 113 10.72 1.81 -24.29
CA GLY A 113 11.51 1.09 -25.31
C GLY A 113 10.66 0.61 -26.50
N HIS A 114 9.39 0.25 -26.23
CA HIS A 114 8.47 -0.26 -27.26
C HIS A 114 7.41 0.76 -27.70
N LEU A 115 7.50 2.00 -27.23
CA LEU A 115 6.67 3.13 -27.66
C LEU A 115 5.16 2.82 -27.58
N PHE A 116 4.69 2.26 -26.47
CA PHE A 116 3.27 1.98 -26.28
C PHE A 116 2.44 3.27 -26.20
N ASP A 117 1.29 3.27 -26.88
CA ASP A 117 0.36 4.40 -26.93
C ASP A 117 -0.49 4.52 -25.67
N GLY A 118 -0.70 3.42 -24.96
CA GLY A 118 -1.40 3.35 -23.68
C GLY A 118 -0.93 2.15 -22.85
N VAL A 119 -1.27 2.14 -21.55
CA VAL A 119 -0.87 1.06 -20.64
C VAL A 119 -2.02 0.67 -19.71
N VAL A 120 -2.27 -0.64 -19.58
CA VAL A 120 -3.06 -1.21 -18.49
C VAL A 120 -2.11 -1.96 -17.55
N ALA A 121 -2.11 -1.61 -16.26
CA ALA A 121 -1.28 -2.28 -15.27
C ALA A 121 -2.13 -3.18 -14.37
N LEU A 122 -1.81 -4.49 -14.31
CA LEU A 122 -2.45 -5.45 -13.40
C LEU A 122 -1.60 -5.62 -12.15
N SER A 123 -2.23 -5.46 -10.99
CA SER A 123 -1.55 -5.46 -9.71
C SER A 123 -2.38 -6.09 -8.59
N GLY A 124 -1.74 -6.71 -7.60
CA GLY A 124 -2.45 -7.47 -6.56
C GLY A 124 -1.91 -7.33 -5.14
N CYS A 125 -0.70 -6.79 -4.93
CA CYS A 125 -0.04 -6.80 -3.62
C CYS A 125 0.45 -5.42 -3.19
N ASP A 126 0.84 -5.33 -1.94
CA ASP A 126 1.22 -4.13 -1.19
C ASP A 126 2.12 -3.16 -1.95
N LYS A 127 3.14 -3.67 -2.64
CA LYS A 127 4.14 -2.84 -3.33
C LYS A 127 3.97 -2.84 -4.84
N THR A 128 3.31 -3.88 -5.38
CA THR A 128 3.00 -3.92 -6.82
C THR A 128 2.00 -2.83 -7.20
N ILE A 129 1.01 -2.56 -6.32
CA ILE A 129 -0.02 -1.53 -6.55
C ILE A 129 0.61 -0.13 -6.67
N PRO A 130 1.35 0.41 -5.69
CA PRO A 130 1.97 1.72 -5.84
C PRO A 130 3.08 1.74 -6.90
N GLY A 131 3.87 0.69 -7.05
CA GLY A 131 4.92 0.62 -8.07
C GLY A 131 4.39 0.73 -9.49
N THR A 132 3.28 0.05 -9.81
CA THR A 132 2.64 0.18 -11.13
C THR A 132 2.12 1.59 -11.36
N VAL A 133 1.47 2.21 -10.38
CA VAL A 133 0.95 3.58 -10.54
C VAL A 133 2.07 4.61 -10.67
N MET A 134 3.21 4.45 -9.94
CA MET A 134 4.40 5.29 -10.14
C MET A 134 4.89 5.23 -11.60
N ALA A 135 4.93 4.03 -12.20
CA ALA A 135 5.29 3.88 -13.62
C ALA A 135 4.30 4.61 -14.54
N LEU A 136 2.98 4.47 -14.31
CA LEU A 136 1.97 5.18 -15.09
C LEU A 136 2.13 6.70 -15.00
N CYS A 137 2.48 7.22 -13.82
CA CYS A 137 2.79 8.64 -13.60
C CYS A 137 3.98 9.10 -14.47
N ARG A 138 5.09 8.35 -14.45
CA ARG A 138 6.31 8.67 -15.22
C ARG A 138 6.07 8.62 -16.73
N LEU A 139 5.31 7.65 -17.20
CA LEU A 139 4.98 7.47 -18.61
C LEU A 139 4.05 8.55 -19.13
N ASN A 140 3.08 8.93 -18.34
CA ASN A 140 2.04 9.90 -18.66
C ASN A 140 1.39 9.68 -20.05
N VAL A 141 1.14 8.42 -20.39
CA VAL A 141 0.30 8.00 -21.52
C VAL A 141 -1.09 7.63 -21.01
N PRO A 142 -2.14 7.61 -21.85
CA PRO A 142 -3.45 7.08 -21.47
C PRO A 142 -3.32 5.73 -20.79
N SER A 143 -3.71 5.65 -19.53
CA SER A 143 -3.43 4.44 -18.73
C SER A 143 -4.33 4.32 -17.51
N LEU A 144 -4.47 3.10 -17.02
CA LEU A 144 -5.18 2.78 -15.80
C LEU A 144 -4.55 1.58 -15.07
N MET A 145 -4.85 1.47 -13.78
CA MET A 145 -4.50 0.31 -12.97
C MET A 145 -5.76 -0.51 -12.66
N ILE A 146 -5.64 -1.83 -12.77
CA ILE A 146 -6.64 -2.79 -12.30
C ILE A 146 -6.07 -3.59 -11.11
N TYR A 147 -6.83 -3.64 -10.03
CA TYR A 147 -6.52 -4.47 -8.88
C TYR A 147 -7.09 -5.87 -9.03
N GLY A 148 -6.28 -6.90 -8.72
CA GLY A 148 -6.69 -8.31 -8.80
C GLY A 148 -7.84 -8.70 -7.88
N GLY A 149 -8.08 -7.94 -6.81
CA GLY A 149 -9.13 -8.19 -5.84
C GLY A 149 -8.63 -8.85 -4.56
N SER A 150 -9.43 -8.74 -3.49
CA SER A 150 -9.16 -9.38 -2.22
C SER A 150 -9.45 -10.89 -2.26
N ILE A 151 -8.75 -11.65 -1.41
CA ILE A 151 -9.10 -13.03 -1.09
C ILE A 151 -10.43 -13.06 -0.33
N MET A 152 -11.20 -14.14 -0.47
CA MET A 152 -12.34 -14.39 0.40
C MET A 152 -11.85 -14.78 1.81
N PRO A 153 -12.61 -14.51 2.87
CA PRO A 153 -12.27 -15.01 4.20
C PRO A 153 -12.25 -16.53 4.21
N GLY A 154 -11.35 -17.09 5.00
CA GLY A 154 -11.36 -18.50 5.36
C GLY A 154 -12.35 -18.78 6.48
N GLN A 155 -12.49 -20.04 6.87
CA GLN A 155 -13.38 -20.48 7.96
C GLN A 155 -12.60 -21.27 9.00
N PHE A 156 -12.72 -20.89 10.25
CA PHE A 156 -12.14 -21.63 11.36
C PHE A 156 -13.08 -21.59 12.56
N GLN A 157 -13.44 -22.76 13.10
CA GLN A 157 -14.37 -22.89 14.23
C GLN A 157 -15.66 -22.07 14.09
N GLY A 158 -16.22 -22.02 12.86
CA GLY A 158 -17.46 -21.28 12.56
C GLY A 158 -17.33 -19.77 12.43
N HIS A 159 -16.11 -19.24 12.36
CA HIS A 159 -15.83 -17.81 12.21
C HIS A 159 -15.02 -17.52 10.96
N ASP A 160 -15.24 -16.32 10.37
CA ASP A 160 -14.44 -15.79 9.28
C ASP A 160 -13.03 -15.46 9.78
N VAL A 161 -12.01 -16.01 9.10
CA VAL A 161 -10.60 -15.80 9.40
C VAL A 161 -9.83 -15.28 8.19
N THR A 162 -8.70 -14.67 8.45
CA THR A 162 -7.77 -14.13 7.46
C THR A 162 -6.35 -14.53 7.83
N ILE A 163 -5.38 -14.21 6.98
CA ILE A 163 -3.96 -14.41 7.29
C ILE A 163 -3.53 -13.70 8.60
N GLN A 164 -4.20 -12.63 9.02
CA GLN A 164 -3.94 -11.98 10.30
C GLN A 164 -4.15 -12.93 11.47
N ASP A 165 -5.25 -13.70 11.42
CA ASP A 165 -5.59 -14.66 12.47
C ASP A 165 -4.51 -15.74 12.61
N VAL A 166 -3.85 -16.13 11.50
CA VAL A 166 -2.70 -17.08 11.51
C VAL A 166 -1.48 -16.45 12.17
N PHE A 167 -1.15 -15.19 11.87
CA PHE A 167 -0.04 -14.49 12.55
C PHE A 167 -0.28 -14.36 14.05
N GLU A 168 -1.50 -14.06 14.49
CA GLU A 168 -1.86 -13.99 15.91
C GLU A 168 -1.82 -15.39 16.56
N ALA A 169 -2.23 -16.42 15.84
CA ALA A 169 -2.20 -17.82 16.29
C ALA A 169 -0.76 -18.32 16.60
N VAL A 170 0.25 -17.86 15.85
CA VAL A 170 1.66 -18.17 16.16
C VAL A 170 2.02 -17.68 17.57
N GLY A 171 1.55 -16.48 17.95
CA GLY A 171 1.74 -15.95 19.30
C GLY A 171 1.01 -16.77 20.38
N LYS A 172 -0.25 -17.16 20.13
CA LYS A 172 -1.04 -18.00 21.03
C LYS A 172 -0.41 -19.37 21.21
N HIS A 173 0.08 -19.98 20.13
CA HIS A 173 0.78 -21.25 20.17
C HIS A 173 2.07 -21.15 20.99
N ALA A 174 2.89 -20.13 20.80
CA ALA A 174 4.09 -19.88 21.58
C ALA A 174 3.81 -19.66 23.07
N ALA A 175 2.64 -19.09 23.41
CA ALA A 175 2.16 -18.91 24.78
C ALA A 175 1.51 -20.19 25.38
N GLY A 176 1.41 -21.29 24.62
CA GLY A 176 0.81 -22.55 25.05
C GLY A 176 -0.72 -22.54 25.15
N THR A 177 -1.38 -21.53 24.58
CA THR A 177 -2.86 -21.39 24.58
C THR A 177 -3.52 -21.90 23.30
N MET A 178 -2.74 -22.43 22.36
CA MET A 178 -3.19 -23.07 21.11
C MET A 178 -2.35 -24.31 20.85
N THR A 179 -2.98 -25.40 20.46
CA THR A 179 -2.31 -26.68 20.14
C THR A 179 -1.74 -26.67 18.71
N ASN A 180 -0.82 -27.60 18.41
CA ASN A 180 -0.32 -27.83 17.04
C ASN A 180 -1.46 -28.17 16.05
N ALA A 181 -2.44 -28.95 16.49
CA ALA A 181 -3.57 -29.40 15.67
C ALA A 181 -4.48 -28.20 15.29
N GLU A 182 -4.79 -27.34 16.25
CA GLU A 182 -5.58 -26.13 16.01
C GLU A 182 -4.85 -25.13 15.10
N LEU A 183 -3.53 -24.94 15.31
CA LEU A 183 -2.72 -24.07 14.45
C LEU A 183 -2.70 -24.61 13.01
N LYS A 184 -2.54 -25.93 12.85
CA LYS A 184 -2.55 -26.57 11.52
C LYS A 184 -3.91 -26.45 10.84
N ASP A 185 -5.00 -26.64 11.56
CA ASP A 185 -6.36 -26.48 11.04
C ASP A 185 -6.61 -25.03 10.56
N LEU A 186 -6.20 -24.03 11.35
CA LEU A 186 -6.29 -22.64 10.95
C LEU A 186 -5.43 -22.33 9.71
N GLU A 187 -4.18 -22.85 9.66
CA GLU A 187 -3.28 -22.70 8.50
C GLU A 187 -3.93 -23.21 7.21
N ASP A 188 -4.58 -24.38 7.27
CA ASP A 188 -5.19 -25.03 6.11
C ASP A 188 -6.42 -24.29 5.58
N HIS A 189 -7.10 -23.51 6.42
CA HIS A 189 -8.38 -22.89 6.08
C HIS A 189 -8.36 -21.36 5.96
N ALA A 190 -7.31 -20.68 6.44
CA ALA A 190 -7.30 -19.20 6.49
C ALA A 190 -7.20 -18.51 5.13
N CYS A 191 -6.64 -19.18 4.12
CA CYS A 191 -6.40 -18.63 2.78
C CYS A 191 -7.02 -19.53 1.70
N PRO A 192 -8.33 -19.42 1.42
CA PRO A 192 -9.07 -20.38 0.59
C PRO A 192 -8.86 -20.26 -0.92
N GLY A 193 -7.92 -19.43 -1.39
CA GLY A 193 -7.65 -19.26 -2.83
C GLY A 193 -6.81 -18.03 -3.14
N PRO A 194 -6.74 -17.62 -4.42
CA PRO A 194 -6.02 -16.41 -4.81
C PRO A 194 -6.75 -15.14 -4.40
N GLY A 195 -5.99 -14.07 -4.31
CA GLY A 195 -6.42 -12.72 -3.94
C GLY A 195 -5.49 -12.09 -2.92
N ALA A 196 -5.56 -10.78 -2.78
CA ALA A 196 -4.82 -10.05 -1.75
C ALA A 196 -5.46 -10.24 -0.38
N CYS A 197 -4.69 -10.02 0.70
CA CYS A 197 -5.14 -10.23 2.07
C CYS A 197 -6.53 -9.63 2.35
N GLY A 198 -7.39 -10.37 3.09
CA GLY A 198 -8.81 -10.07 3.23
C GLY A 198 -9.15 -8.86 4.11
N GLY A 199 -8.23 -8.32 4.91
CA GLY A 199 -8.46 -7.13 5.74
C GLY A 199 -8.13 -5.80 5.02
N GLN A 200 -8.38 -4.68 5.71
CA GLN A 200 -7.98 -3.34 5.27
C GLN A 200 -6.48 -3.12 5.55
N PHE A 201 -5.67 -4.06 5.05
CA PHE A 201 -4.23 -4.04 5.04
C PHE A 201 -3.72 -3.22 3.85
N THR A 202 -2.42 -3.25 3.57
CA THR A 202 -1.85 -2.30 2.60
C THR A 202 -2.40 -2.47 1.19
N ALA A 203 -2.59 -3.70 0.70
CA ALA A 203 -3.09 -3.95 -0.65
C ALA A 203 -4.50 -3.37 -0.86
N ASN A 204 -5.47 -3.70 0.01
CA ASN A 204 -6.82 -3.15 -0.08
C ASN A 204 -6.87 -1.64 0.18
N THR A 205 -6.03 -1.13 1.10
CA THR A 205 -5.88 0.31 1.33
C THR A 205 -5.46 1.04 0.06
N MET A 206 -4.44 0.55 -0.64
CA MET A 206 -3.94 1.21 -1.85
C MET A 206 -4.90 1.02 -3.03
N ALA A 207 -5.57 -0.12 -3.13
CA ALA A 207 -6.60 -0.35 -4.14
C ALA A 207 -7.76 0.65 -4.00
N ILE A 208 -8.24 0.89 -2.77
CA ILE A 208 -9.26 1.91 -2.47
C ILE A 208 -8.70 3.31 -2.76
N ALA A 209 -7.51 3.63 -2.25
CA ALA A 209 -6.90 4.95 -2.46
C ALA A 209 -6.80 5.31 -3.94
N PHE A 210 -6.50 4.34 -4.82
CA PHE A 210 -6.33 4.60 -6.24
C PHE A 210 -7.64 4.68 -7.03
N GLU A 211 -8.73 4.13 -6.53
CA GLU A 211 -10.07 4.47 -7.01
C GLU A 211 -10.43 5.94 -6.69
N PHE A 212 -10.12 6.40 -5.46
CA PHE A 212 -10.36 7.79 -5.06
C PHE A 212 -9.37 8.78 -5.70
N LEU A 213 -8.19 8.33 -6.05
CA LEU A 213 -7.23 9.07 -6.87
C LEU A 213 -7.71 9.20 -8.32
N GLY A 214 -8.58 8.31 -8.77
CA GLY A 214 -9.15 8.28 -10.10
C GLY A 214 -8.35 7.47 -11.13
N ILE A 215 -7.19 6.88 -10.77
CA ILE A 215 -6.34 6.09 -11.70
C ILE A 215 -6.81 4.63 -11.87
N SER A 216 -7.81 4.24 -11.10
CA SER A 216 -8.49 2.95 -11.17
C SER A 216 -10.00 3.17 -11.20
N PRO A 217 -10.79 2.36 -11.94
CA PRO A 217 -12.23 2.59 -12.07
C PRO A 217 -12.96 2.33 -10.74
N MET A 218 -13.75 3.32 -10.30
CA MET A 218 -14.48 3.32 -9.03
C MET A 218 -15.41 2.11 -8.89
N GLY A 219 -15.37 1.45 -7.72
CA GLY A 219 -16.23 0.30 -7.39
C GLY A 219 -15.80 -1.02 -8.02
N ARG A 220 -14.73 -1.04 -8.85
CA ARG A 220 -14.29 -2.23 -9.57
C ARG A 220 -13.16 -2.99 -8.86
N ASN A 221 -12.33 -2.30 -8.13
CA ASN A 221 -11.25 -2.94 -7.36
C ASN A 221 -11.80 -3.84 -6.25
N GLY A 222 -12.87 -3.42 -5.58
CA GLY A 222 -13.49 -4.16 -4.49
C GLY A 222 -14.05 -5.54 -4.85
N VAL A 223 -14.29 -5.83 -6.16
CA VAL A 223 -14.74 -7.18 -6.60
C VAL A 223 -13.69 -8.21 -6.18
N PRO A 224 -14.05 -9.23 -5.37
CA PRO A 224 -13.10 -10.24 -4.92
C PRO A 224 -12.44 -11.02 -6.07
N ALA A 225 -11.22 -11.53 -5.85
CA ALA A 225 -10.41 -12.18 -6.88
C ALA A 225 -11.06 -13.42 -7.50
N MET A 226 -11.85 -14.16 -6.71
CA MET A 226 -12.54 -15.39 -7.13
C MET A 226 -13.97 -15.17 -7.60
N ASP A 227 -14.48 -13.94 -7.55
CA ASP A 227 -15.80 -13.60 -8.08
C ASP A 227 -15.76 -13.61 -9.62
N ALA A 228 -16.71 -14.28 -10.26
CA ALA A 228 -16.78 -14.37 -11.73
C ALA A 228 -16.83 -12.99 -12.41
N ARG A 229 -17.47 -12.00 -11.75
CA ARG A 229 -17.53 -10.61 -12.23
C ARG A 229 -16.16 -9.96 -12.36
N LYS A 230 -15.10 -10.51 -11.73
CA LYS A 230 -13.75 -9.98 -11.86
C LYS A 230 -13.19 -10.11 -13.27
N ASP A 231 -13.58 -11.15 -14.00
CA ASP A 231 -13.23 -11.32 -15.41
C ASP A 231 -13.88 -10.24 -16.30
N ASP A 232 -15.14 -9.89 -16.02
CA ASP A 232 -15.81 -8.81 -16.74
C ASP A 232 -15.18 -7.45 -16.44
N VAL A 233 -14.80 -7.20 -15.18
CA VAL A 233 -14.04 -5.99 -14.79
C VAL A 233 -12.75 -5.89 -15.60
N ALA A 234 -12.00 -6.99 -15.75
CA ALA A 234 -10.75 -7.01 -16.50
C ALA A 234 -10.99 -6.72 -17.99
N PHE A 235 -12.02 -7.33 -18.58
CA PHE A 235 -12.40 -7.09 -19.97
C PHE A 235 -12.79 -5.63 -20.21
N GLU A 236 -13.63 -5.05 -19.35
CA GLU A 236 -14.05 -3.65 -19.45
C GLU A 236 -12.88 -2.67 -19.23
N CYS A 237 -11.91 -3.00 -18.37
CA CYS A 237 -10.68 -2.21 -18.24
C CYS A 237 -9.85 -2.20 -19.53
N GLY A 238 -9.84 -3.32 -20.26
CA GLY A 238 -9.21 -3.39 -21.58
C GLY A 238 -9.88 -2.48 -22.61
N LYS A 239 -11.21 -2.34 -22.57
CA LYS A 239 -11.93 -1.37 -23.41
C LYS A 239 -11.68 0.07 -22.95
N LEU A 240 -11.67 0.28 -21.65
CA LEU A 240 -11.55 1.60 -21.04
C LEU A 240 -10.24 2.30 -21.40
N VAL A 241 -9.10 1.60 -21.48
CA VAL A 241 -7.83 2.22 -21.91
C VAL A 241 -7.91 2.76 -23.34
N MET A 242 -8.68 2.11 -24.23
CA MET A 242 -8.91 2.60 -25.59
C MET A 242 -9.78 3.86 -25.61
N ASP A 243 -10.73 3.99 -24.69
CA ASP A 243 -11.52 5.22 -24.53
C ASP A 243 -10.69 6.36 -23.95
N LEU A 244 -9.80 6.06 -23.00
CA LEU A 244 -8.81 7.03 -22.49
C LEU A 244 -7.90 7.53 -23.61
N LEU A 245 -7.45 6.64 -24.48
CA LEU A 245 -6.61 6.99 -25.64
C LEU A 245 -7.35 7.91 -26.61
N LYS A 246 -8.60 7.59 -26.96
CA LYS A 246 -9.43 8.42 -27.84
C LYS A 246 -9.68 9.84 -27.28
N LYS A 247 -9.82 9.94 -25.94
CA LYS A 247 -10.11 11.20 -25.24
C LYS A 247 -8.84 11.94 -24.80
N ASP A 248 -7.67 11.37 -25.00
CA ASP A 248 -6.37 11.83 -24.48
C ASP A 248 -6.39 12.13 -22.97
N ILE A 249 -7.00 11.25 -22.19
CA ILE A 249 -7.01 11.34 -20.73
C ILE A 249 -5.79 10.61 -20.18
N ARG A 250 -4.92 11.35 -19.51
CA ARG A 250 -3.62 10.88 -19.02
C ARG A 250 -3.51 11.02 -17.49
N PRO A 251 -2.60 10.30 -16.83
CA PRO A 251 -2.37 10.41 -15.38
C PRO A 251 -2.23 11.85 -14.87
N LYS A 252 -1.56 12.74 -15.62
CA LYS A 252 -1.38 14.14 -15.21
C LYS A 252 -2.69 14.94 -15.09
N GLN A 253 -3.73 14.54 -15.81
CA GLN A 253 -5.05 15.19 -15.72
C GLN A 253 -5.87 14.62 -14.55
N ILE A 254 -5.62 13.38 -14.17
CA ILE A 254 -6.34 12.64 -13.12
C ILE A 254 -5.71 12.87 -11.75
N ILE A 255 -4.38 12.72 -11.66
CA ILE A 255 -3.64 12.78 -10.41
C ILE A 255 -3.26 14.23 -10.11
N THR A 256 -4.13 14.89 -9.40
CA THR A 256 -4.01 16.29 -8.97
C THR A 256 -3.82 16.35 -7.45
N ARG A 257 -3.50 17.52 -6.91
CA ARG A 257 -3.49 17.74 -5.47
C ARG A 257 -4.84 17.34 -4.83
N ARG A 258 -5.95 17.69 -5.45
CA ARG A 258 -7.30 17.43 -4.92
C ARG A 258 -7.68 15.95 -4.99
N SER A 259 -7.28 15.23 -6.04
CA SER A 259 -7.51 13.78 -6.11
C SER A 259 -6.63 13.00 -5.11
N ILE A 260 -5.42 13.50 -4.80
CA ILE A 260 -4.59 12.94 -3.73
C ILE A 260 -5.26 13.17 -2.35
N GLU A 261 -5.84 14.34 -2.11
CA GLU A 261 -6.61 14.61 -0.88
C GLU A 261 -7.82 13.68 -0.76
N ASN A 262 -8.52 13.39 -1.87
CA ASN A 262 -9.58 12.38 -1.90
C ASN A 262 -9.06 10.98 -1.49
N ALA A 263 -7.91 10.57 -2.02
CA ALA A 263 -7.28 9.29 -1.67
C ALA A 263 -6.91 9.23 -0.18
N ILE A 264 -6.34 10.30 0.38
CA ILE A 264 -6.01 10.39 1.81
C ILE A 264 -7.29 10.29 2.67
N ALA A 265 -8.38 10.97 2.26
CA ALA A 265 -9.66 10.91 2.95
C ALA A 265 -10.26 9.49 2.93
N ALA A 266 -10.13 8.77 1.82
CA ALA A 266 -10.57 7.37 1.72
C ALA A 266 -9.77 6.44 2.65
N VAL A 267 -8.45 6.61 2.72
CA VAL A 267 -7.60 5.88 3.68
C VAL A 267 -8.00 6.19 5.12
N ALA A 268 -8.24 7.46 5.44
CA ALA A 268 -8.62 7.90 6.78
C ALA A 268 -9.95 7.30 7.24
N THR A 269 -10.98 7.34 6.38
CA THR A 269 -12.34 6.87 6.72
C THR A 269 -12.44 5.34 6.78
N THR A 270 -11.56 4.62 6.08
CA THR A 270 -11.54 3.14 6.06
C THR A 270 -10.57 2.52 7.05
N GLY A 271 -9.85 3.33 7.85
CA GLY A 271 -8.87 2.82 8.81
C GLY A 271 -7.70 2.09 8.13
N GLY A 272 -7.24 2.63 6.99
CA GLY A 272 -6.23 2.00 6.16
C GLY A 272 -4.84 1.90 6.79
N SER A 273 -3.92 1.29 6.04
CA SER A 273 -2.53 1.05 6.43
C SER A 273 -1.70 2.34 6.49
N THR A 274 -0.78 2.40 7.45
CA THR A 274 0.25 3.46 7.55
C THR A 274 1.12 3.55 6.29
N ASN A 275 1.29 2.46 5.55
CA ASN A 275 2.02 2.43 4.29
C ASN A 275 1.45 3.38 3.22
N ALA A 276 0.16 3.71 3.31
CA ALA A 276 -0.45 4.67 2.38
C ALA A 276 0.22 6.05 2.43
N VAL A 277 0.77 6.45 3.58
CA VAL A 277 1.53 7.70 3.70
C VAL A 277 2.75 7.68 2.78
N LEU A 278 3.57 6.61 2.86
CA LEU A 278 4.74 6.44 1.98
C LEU A 278 4.36 6.41 0.50
N HIS A 279 3.32 5.64 0.17
CA HIS A 279 2.98 5.40 -1.23
C HIS A 279 2.31 6.59 -1.90
N LEU A 280 1.47 7.34 -1.19
CA LEU A 280 0.87 8.56 -1.74
C LEU A 280 1.89 9.70 -1.85
N LEU A 281 2.86 9.80 -0.92
CA LEU A 281 4.02 10.71 -1.06
C LEU A 281 4.84 10.36 -2.31
N ALA A 282 5.11 9.07 -2.55
CA ALA A 282 5.84 8.62 -3.73
C ALA A 282 5.10 8.97 -5.03
N VAL A 283 3.81 8.67 -5.12
CA VAL A 283 2.98 9.02 -6.30
C VAL A 283 2.92 10.53 -6.52
N ALA A 284 2.75 11.32 -5.45
CA ALA A 284 2.75 12.78 -5.54
C ALA A 284 4.07 13.31 -6.10
N ARG A 285 5.21 12.74 -5.65
CA ARG A 285 6.55 13.08 -6.16
C ARG A 285 6.70 12.78 -7.64
N GLU A 286 6.26 11.59 -8.10
CA GLU A 286 6.29 11.21 -9.52
C GLU A 286 5.47 12.16 -10.42
N MET A 287 4.39 12.70 -9.87
CA MET A 287 3.54 13.67 -10.57
C MET A 287 3.98 15.12 -10.42
N GLY A 288 5.03 15.40 -9.61
CA GLY A 288 5.43 16.77 -9.28
C GLY A 288 4.38 17.53 -8.45
N VAL A 289 3.51 16.80 -7.74
CA VAL A 289 2.49 17.40 -6.88
C VAL A 289 3.07 17.61 -5.48
N ARG A 290 3.00 18.84 -4.98
CA ARG A 290 3.49 19.15 -3.64
C ARG A 290 2.59 18.51 -2.57
N LEU A 291 3.15 17.58 -1.81
CA LEU A 291 2.50 16.89 -0.70
C LEU A 291 3.50 16.73 0.45
N SER A 292 3.04 16.88 1.68
CA SER A 292 3.84 16.69 2.89
C SER A 292 3.16 15.71 3.84
N ILE A 293 3.94 15.13 4.76
CA ILE A 293 3.39 14.25 5.80
C ILE A 293 2.33 14.96 6.66
N ASP A 294 2.46 16.29 6.86
CA ASP A 294 1.52 17.08 7.65
C ASP A 294 0.12 17.17 7.01
N ASP A 295 0.04 17.03 5.68
CA ASP A 295 -1.25 17.06 4.98
C ASP A 295 -2.12 15.84 5.35
N PHE A 296 -1.48 14.71 5.64
CA PHE A 296 -2.20 13.52 6.13
C PHE A 296 -2.86 13.78 7.48
N ASP A 297 -2.17 14.39 8.44
CA ASP A 297 -2.77 14.71 9.73
C ASP A 297 -3.90 15.74 9.61
N LYS A 298 -3.71 16.79 8.78
CA LYS A 298 -4.74 17.81 8.54
C LYS A 298 -6.04 17.21 7.99
N ILE A 299 -5.93 16.27 7.06
CA ILE A 299 -7.09 15.59 6.47
C ILE A 299 -7.70 14.61 7.48
N ASN A 300 -6.88 13.78 8.13
CA ASN A 300 -7.35 12.81 9.11
C ASN A 300 -8.14 13.44 10.28
N ARG A 301 -7.80 14.67 10.70
CA ARG A 301 -8.55 15.40 11.74
C ARG A 301 -9.99 15.72 11.35
N LYS A 302 -10.30 15.79 10.06
CA LYS A 302 -11.60 16.22 9.54
C LYS A 302 -12.46 15.06 9.01
N VAL A 303 -11.83 13.91 8.78
CA VAL A 303 -12.48 12.75 8.16
C VAL A 303 -12.87 11.75 9.25
N PRO A 304 -14.16 11.41 9.41
CA PRO A 304 -14.56 10.40 10.39
C PRO A 304 -14.14 8.99 9.96
N LEU A 305 -13.79 8.15 10.93
CA LEU A 305 -13.62 6.71 10.70
C LEU A 305 -15.00 6.05 10.63
N LEU A 306 -15.36 5.55 9.46
CA LEU A 306 -16.68 4.97 9.21
C LEU A 306 -16.65 3.46 9.02
N ALA A 307 -15.59 2.90 8.40
CA ALA A 307 -15.55 1.48 8.08
C ALA A 307 -15.01 0.64 9.24
N ASP A 308 -15.76 -0.39 9.61
CA ASP A 308 -15.47 -1.33 10.70
C ASP A 308 -14.68 -2.54 10.17
N LEU A 309 -13.49 -2.28 9.62
CA LEU A 309 -12.69 -3.26 8.90
C LEU A 309 -11.52 -3.79 9.73
N LYS A 310 -11.21 -5.10 9.60
CA LYS A 310 -9.97 -5.70 10.11
C LYS A 310 -8.74 -4.91 9.60
N PRO A 311 -7.69 -4.70 10.41
CA PRO A 311 -7.40 -5.31 11.69
C PRO A 311 -8.05 -4.60 12.90
N GLY A 312 -8.49 -3.38 12.80
CA GLY A 312 -9.04 -2.59 13.90
C GLY A 312 -10.54 -2.79 14.12
N GLY A 313 -11.21 -3.47 13.22
CA GLY A 313 -12.63 -3.74 13.23
C GLY A 313 -12.95 -5.21 12.95
N ARG A 314 -14.21 -5.50 12.60
CA ARG A 314 -14.77 -6.85 12.55
C ARG A 314 -14.78 -7.46 11.15
N PHE A 315 -14.94 -6.65 10.12
CA PHE A 315 -15.28 -7.07 8.77
C PHE A 315 -14.10 -7.11 7.83
N THR A 316 -14.25 -7.84 6.72
CA THR A 316 -13.25 -7.99 5.66
C THR A 316 -13.47 -7.01 4.51
N ALA A 317 -12.54 -6.97 3.55
CA ALA A 317 -12.70 -6.20 2.31
C ALA A 317 -13.85 -6.74 1.44
N ALA A 318 -14.10 -8.04 1.45
CA ALA A 318 -15.23 -8.67 0.76
C ALA A 318 -16.57 -8.20 1.35
N ASP A 319 -16.64 -8.04 2.68
CA ASP A 319 -17.83 -7.50 3.35
C ASP A 319 -18.07 -6.04 2.98
N LEU A 320 -17.01 -5.22 2.87
CA LEU A 320 -17.14 -3.84 2.40
C LEU A 320 -17.72 -3.80 0.99
N TYR A 321 -17.22 -4.65 0.10
CA TYR A 321 -17.76 -4.75 -1.25
C TYR A 321 -19.24 -5.13 -1.25
N ALA A 322 -19.61 -6.14 -0.47
CA ALA A 322 -21.00 -6.59 -0.34
C ALA A 322 -21.93 -5.53 0.28
N ALA A 323 -21.41 -4.66 1.15
CA ALA A 323 -22.16 -3.59 1.81
C ALA A 323 -22.49 -2.41 0.88
N GLY A 324 -21.80 -2.27 -0.25
CA GLY A 324 -21.96 -1.17 -1.22
C GLY A 324 -20.62 -0.62 -1.75
N GLY A 325 -19.50 -1.13 -1.25
CA GLY A 325 -18.17 -0.87 -1.77
C GLY A 325 -17.70 0.59 -1.67
N THR A 326 -16.71 0.90 -2.46
CA THR A 326 -16.05 2.22 -2.49
C THR A 326 -16.96 3.33 -3.01
N THR A 327 -17.93 3.03 -3.87
CA THR A 327 -18.94 4.00 -4.34
C THR A 327 -19.80 4.50 -3.17
N LEU A 328 -20.17 3.62 -2.24
CA LEU A 328 -20.90 4.01 -1.03
C LEU A 328 -20.02 4.85 -0.09
N VAL A 329 -18.74 4.49 0.05
CA VAL A 329 -17.77 5.31 0.81
C VAL A 329 -17.65 6.70 0.19
N ALA A 330 -17.50 6.80 -1.13
CA ALA A 330 -17.41 8.07 -1.84
C ALA A 330 -18.67 8.92 -1.64
N LYS A 331 -19.86 8.32 -1.78
CA LYS A 331 -21.13 9.00 -1.54
C LYS A 331 -21.19 9.60 -0.13
N ARG A 332 -20.87 8.82 0.92
CA ARG A 332 -20.89 9.32 2.31
C ARG A 332 -19.92 10.48 2.52
N LEU A 333 -18.70 10.41 1.97
CA LEU A 333 -17.72 11.48 2.11
C LEU A 333 -18.09 12.74 1.30
N ILE A 334 -18.78 12.58 0.15
CA ILE A 334 -19.32 13.72 -0.62
C ILE A 334 -20.47 14.37 0.15
N ASP A 335 -21.40 13.59 0.69
CA ASP A 335 -22.51 14.08 1.51
C ASP A 335 -21.99 14.86 2.75
N ALA A 336 -20.83 14.46 3.30
CA ALA A 336 -20.13 15.14 4.38
C ALA A 336 -19.30 16.36 3.91
N LYS A 337 -19.27 16.68 2.60
CA LYS A 337 -18.45 17.75 1.99
C LYS A 337 -16.93 17.60 2.26
N ILE A 338 -16.47 16.36 2.35
CA ILE A 338 -15.05 16.02 2.62
C ILE A 338 -14.30 15.85 1.30
N LEU A 339 -14.90 15.20 0.29
CA LEU A 339 -14.26 14.97 -1.00
C LEU A 339 -14.41 16.16 -1.94
N HIS A 340 -13.49 16.20 -2.90
CA HIS A 340 -13.56 17.05 -4.09
C HIS A 340 -14.29 16.27 -5.21
N PRO A 341 -15.60 16.46 -5.40
CA PRO A 341 -16.40 15.62 -6.27
C PRO A 341 -16.20 15.86 -7.77
N ASP A 342 -15.54 16.93 -8.14
CA ASP A 342 -15.25 17.36 -9.51
C ASP A 342 -13.98 16.76 -10.12
N GLN A 343 -13.23 15.93 -9.36
CA GLN A 343 -12.02 15.30 -9.88
C GLN A 343 -12.38 14.20 -10.88
N ILE A 344 -11.76 14.24 -12.07
CA ILE A 344 -11.99 13.24 -13.12
C ILE A 344 -11.28 11.92 -12.80
N THR A 345 -11.83 10.85 -13.31
CA THR A 345 -11.30 9.49 -13.18
C THR A 345 -10.96 8.90 -14.55
N VAL A 346 -10.41 7.72 -14.56
CA VAL A 346 -10.14 6.95 -15.80
C VAL A 346 -11.39 6.66 -16.64
N THR A 347 -12.59 6.81 -16.10
CA THR A 347 -13.83 6.67 -16.89
C THR A 347 -14.15 7.92 -17.72
N GLY A 348 -13.42 9.02 -17.49
CA GLY A 348 -13.72 10.32 -18.05
C GLY A 348 -14.90 11.03 -17.39
N ARG A 349 -15.43 10.43 -16.30
CA ARG A 349 -16.44 11.04 -15.42
C ARG A 349 -15.78 11.55 -14.15
N THR A 350 -16.47 12.40 -13.43
CA THR A 350 -16.00 12.85 -12.12
C THR A 350 -16.32 11.80 -11.05
N ILE A 351 -15.55 11.80 -9.95
CA ILE A 351 -15.81 10.92 -8.80
C ILE A 351 -17.22 11.17 -8.22
N GLY A 352 -17.71 12.41 -8.29
CA GLY A 352 -19.07 12.75 -7.88
C GLY A 352 -20.15 12.10 -8.74
N GLU A 353 -19.93 12.02 -10.05
CA GLU A 353 -20.85 11.34 -10.97
C GLU A 353 -20.82 9.82 -10.76
N GLU A 354 -19.66 9.24 -10.48
CA GLU A 354 -19.55 7.80 -10.19
C GLU A 354 -20.21 7.43 -8.86
N ALA A 355 -20.07 8.26 -7.84
CA ALA A 355 -20.69 8.04 -6.54
C ALA A 355 -22.23 8.06 -6.56
N LYS A 356 -22.87 8.64 -7.60
CA LYS A 356 -24.32 8.57 -7.76
C LYS A 356 -24.85 7.15 -7.99
N ALA A 357 -24.02 6.25 -8.48
CA ALA A 357 -24.36 4.85 -8.67
C ALA A 357 -24.27 4.01 -7.37
N ALA A 358 -23.95 4.64 -6.24
CA ALA A 358 -23.83 3.94 -4.97
C ALA A 358 -25.14 3.29 -4.54
N THR A 359 -25.06 2.01 -4.21
CA THR A 359 -26.12 1.24 -3.59
C THR A 359 -25.67 0.81 -2.21
N GLU A 360 -26.58 0.79 -1.26
CA GLU A 360 -26.30 0.31 0.09
C GLU A 360 -27.10 -0.97 0.36
N LYS A 361 -26.41 -2.02 0.82
CA LYS A 361 -27.10 -3.24 1.26
C LYS A 361 -27.93 -2.93 2.51
N PRO A 362 -29.22 -3.28 2.56
CA PRO A 362 -30.01 -3.12 3.78
C PRO A 362 -29.33 -3.79 4.99
N ASP A 363 -29.46 -3.15 6.15
CA ASP A 363 -28.99 -3.64 7.46
C ASP A 363 -27.48 -3.93 7.55
N GLN A 364 -26.67 -3.45 6.60
CA GLN A 364 -25.22 -3.58 6.66
C GLN A 364 -24.63 -2.83 7.86
N GLN A 365 -23.59 -3.37 8.47
CA GLN A 365 -22.89 -2.81 9.63
C GLN A 365 -21.43 -2.45 9.35
N VAL A 366 -20.95 -2.71 8.13
CA VAL A 366 -19.56 -2.54 7.73
C VAL A 366 -19.17 -1.07 7.65
N LEU A 367 -20.01 -0.28 7.00
CA LEU A 367 -19.82 1.16 6.83
C LEU A 367 -20.85 1.93 7.67
N ARG A 368 -20.41 2.55 8.75
CA ARG A 368 -21.26 3.31 9.67
C ARG A 368 -21.83 4.57 9.00
N PRO A 369 -23.03 5.02 9.39
CA PRO A 369 -23.56 6.29 8.93
C PRO A 369 -22.75 7.47 9.52
N LEU A 370 -22.76 8.61 8.84
CA LEU A 370 -22.09 9.86 9.29
C LEU A 370 -22.56 10.32 10.67
N SER A 371 -23.80 10.07 11.02
CA SER A 371 -24.38 10.41 12.32
C SER A 371 -23.84 9.56 13.49
N LYS A 372 -23.22 8.40 13.19
CA LYS A 372 -22.69 7.48 14.21
C LYS A 372 -21.36 6.87 13.75
N PRO A 373 -20.29 7.67 13.57
CA PRO A 373 -18.98 7.17 13.16
C PRO A 373 -18.36 6.30 14.26
N ILE A 374 -17.41 5.46 13.90
CA ILE A 374 -16.59 4.70 14.87
C ILE A 374 -15.72 5.66 15.68
N LYS A 375 -15.10 6.63 14.98
CA LYS A 375 -14.37 7.74 15.59
C LYS A 375 -14.68 9.03 14.80
N PRO A 376 -14.67 10.19 15.47
CA PRO A 376 -14.91 11.48 14.81
C PRO A 376 -13.74 11.91 13.91
N THR A 377 -12.57 11.28 14.04
CA THR A 377 -11.36 11.52 13.25
C THR A 377 -10.91 10.24 12.56
N GLY A 378 -10.06 10.38 11.53
CA GLY A 378 -9.56 9.27 10.76
C GLY A 378 -8.65 8.31 11.51
N GLY A 379 -8.34 7.18 10.86
CA GLY A 379 -7.60 6.07 11.43
C GLY A 379 -6.09 6.27 11.56
N LEU A 380 -5.52 7.37 11.05
CA LEU A 380 -4.09 7.65 11.06
C LEU A 380 -3.76 8.98 11.75
N VAL A 381 -2.61 9.04 12.39
CA VAL A 381 -2.11 10.25 13.06
C VAL A 381 -0.62 10.41 12.76
N ILE A 382 -0.21 11.64 12.49
CA ILE A 382 1.21 12.01 12.40
C ILE A 382 1.64 12.62 13.73
N LEU A 383 2.71 12.05 14.31
CA LEU A 383 3.34 12.63 15.49
C LEU A 383 4.68 13.28 15.10
N LYS A 384 5.00 14.39 15.74
CA LYS A 384 6.30 15.07 15.67
C LYS A 384 6.81 15.36 17.06
N GLY A 385 8.12 15.49 17.21
CA GLY A 385 8.72 15.81 18.49
C GLY A 385 10.25 15.78 18.42
N ASN A 386 10.89 15.85 19.58
CA ASN A 386 12.36 15.80 19.63
C ASN A 386 12.90 14.42 19.19
N LEU A 387 12.05 13.38 19.18
CA LEU A 387 12.40 12.03 18.73
C LEU A 387 12.09 11.81 17.23
N ALA A 388 11.10 12.51 16.70
CA ALA A 388 10.67 12.42 15.29
C ALA A 388 10.47 13.82 14.68
N PRO A 389 11.54 14.60 14.45
CA PRO A 389 11.39 15.98 13.97
C PRO A 389 10.78 16.10 12.57
N GLU A 390 11.00 15.13 11.67
CA GLU A 390 10.35 15.06 10.37
C GLU A 390 8.98 14.38 10.45
N GLY A 391 8.70 13.64 11.51
CA GLY A 391 7.44 12.97 11.78
C GLY A 391 7.55 11.45 11.85
N CYS A 392 6.47 10.84 12.30
CA CYS A 392 6.21 9.40 12.28
C CYS A 392 4.71 9.16 12.11
N VAL A 393 4.33 7.93 11.80
CA VAL A 393 2.94 7.55 11.54
C VAL A 393 2.46 6.57 12.59
N VAL A 394 1.28 6.84 13.16
CA VAL A 394 0.59 5.95 14.11
C VAL A 394 -0.78 5.59 13.56
N LYS A 395 -1.12 4.30 13.58
CA LYS A 395 -2.48 3.84 13.31
C LYS A 395 -3.29 3.89 14.60
N VAL A 396 -4.36 4.66 14.61
CA VAL A 396 -5.25 4.82 15.77
C VAL A 396 -6.61 4.14 15.58
N ALA A 397 -6.86 3.57 14.39
CA ALA A 397 -7.99 2.69 14.18
C ALA A 397 -7.80 1.40 15.00
N GLY A 398 -8.79 1.05 15.82
CA GLY A 398 -8.77 -0.19 16.59
C GLY A 398 -8.17 -0.09 18.00
N HIS A 399 -7.67 1.08 18.48
CA HIS A 399 -7.29 1.26 19.87
C HIS A 399 -7.69 2.63 20.42
N SER A 400 -7.73 2.75 21.77
CA SER A 400 -8.18 3.94 22.49
C SER A 400 -7.07 4.68 23.25
N ILE A 401 -5.82 4.18 23.19
CA ILE A 401 -4.70 4.77 23.94
C ILE A 401 -4.34 6.11 23.30
N LEU A 402 -4.55 7.21 24.03
CA LEU A 402 -4.25 8.57 23.58
C LEU A 402 -2.97 9.14 24.18
N HIS A 403 -2.49 8.55 25.27
CA HIS A 403 -1.26 8.93 25.95
C HIS A 403 -0.56 7.70 26.50
N PHE A 404 0.76 7.59 26.28
CA PHE A 404 1.58 6.52 26.83
C PHE A 404 2.98 7.07 27.15
N SER A 405 3.53 6.68 28.28
CA SER A 405 4.89 7.07 28.67
C SER A 405 5.57 5.90 29.39
N GLY A 406 6.79 5.56 28.99
CA GLY A 406 7.50 4.44 29.56
C GLY A 406 8.99 4.38 29.25
N PRO A 407 9.74 3.51 29.95
CA PRO A 407 11.16 3.32 29.73
C PRO A 407 11.42 2.58 28.41
N ALA A 408 12.39 3.09 27.65
CA ALA A 408 12.84 2.50 26.40
C ALA A 408 13.54 1.15 26.61
N LYS A 409 13.25 0.18 25.74
CA LYS A 409 14.01 -1.06 25.51
C LYS A 409 14.52 -1.04 24.08
N VAL A 410 15.82 -0.76 23.91
CA VAL A 410 16.39 -0.46 22.59
C VAL A 410 17.01 -1.71 21.96
N TYR A 411 16.67 -1.94 20.68
CA TYR A 411 17.14 -3.04 19.84
C TYR A 411 17.57 -2.52 18.47
N GLU A 412 18.60 -3.18 17.89
CA GLU A 412 19.16 -2.82 16.60
C GLU A 412 18.51 -3.62 15.43
N ARG A 413 17.68 -4.62 15.75
CA ARG A 413 16.99 -5.50 14.80
C ARG A 413 15.67 -5.99 15.36
N GLU A 414 14.74 -6.30 14.47
CA GLU A 414 13.47 -6.94 14.84
C GLU A 414 13.66 -8.28 15.56
N GLU A 415 14.60 -9.11 15.07
CA GLU A 415 14.86 -10.44 15.62
C GLU A 415 15.29 -10.39 17.09
N ASP A 416 16.06 -9.37 17.47
CA ASP A 416 16.52 -9.19 18.84
C ASP A 416 15.38 -8.75 19.76
N ALA A 417 14.51 -7.87 19.27
CA ALA A 417 13.28 -7.49 19.99
C ALA A 417 12.32 -8.67 20.11
N PHE A 418 12.12 -9.44 19.05
CA PHE A 418 11.28 -10.64 19.05
C PHE A 418 11.75 -11.65 20.10
N LYS A 419 13.04 -11.99 20.12
CA LYS A 419 13.64 -12.88 21.14
C LYS A 419 13.44 -12.34 22.56
N ALA A 420 13.52 -11.00 22.73
CA ALA A 420 13.33 -10.39 24.04
C ALA A 420 11.88 -10.50 24.53
N VAL A 421 10.89 -10.39 23.61
CA VAL A 421 9.47 -10.64 23.93
C VAL A 421 9.28 -12.11 24.37
N GLN A 422 9.77 -13.07 23.57
CA GLN A 422 9.66 -14.50 23.89
C GLN A 422 10.34 -14.87 25.21
N ALA A 423 11.47 -14.23 25.54
CA ALA A 423 12.17 -14.45 26.81
C ALA A 423 11.54 -13.69 28.00
N GLY A 424 10.39 -13.04 27.82
CA GLY A 424 9.69 -12.30 28.87
C GLY A 424 10.46 -11.10 29.42
N LYS A 425 11.39 -10.51 28.61
CA LYS A 425 12.19 -9.35 29.00
C LYS A 425 11.45 -8.02 28.80
N ILE A 426 10.38 -8.02 28.01
CA ILE A 426 9.49 -6.89 27.82
C ILE A 426 8.35 -6.97 28.84
N LYS A 427 8.07 -5.87 29.53
CA LYS A 427 7.06 -5.77 30.58
C LYS A 427 6.02 -4.72 30.24
N ALA A 428 4.86 -4.82 30.87
CA ALA A 428 3.84 -3.77 30.82
C ALA A 428 4.46 -2.42 31.22
N GLY A 429 4.17 -1.37 30.45
CA GLY A 429 4.74 -0.03 30.61
C GLY A 429 6.00 0.24 29.80
N ASP A 430 6.66 -0.78 29.21
CA ASP A 430 7.85 -0.57 28.40
C ASP A 430 7.53 0.06 27.03
N VAL A 431 8.52 0.81 26.49
CA VAL A 431 8.53 1.27 25.10
C VAL A 431 9.64 0.54 24.34
N VAL A 432 9.26 -0.34 23.42
CA VAL A 432 10.21 -1.05 22.56
C VAL A 432 10.67 -0.11 21.43
N VAL A 433 11.98 0.04 21.27
CA VAL A 433 12.61 0.87 20.23
C VAL A 433 13.42 -0.03 19.31
N ILE A 434 13.03 -0.11 18.03
CA ILE A 434 13.79 -0.85 17.00
C ILE A 434 14.30 0.18 16.00
N ARG A 435 15.62 0.26 15.83
CA ARG A 435 16.28 1.24 14.98
C ARG A 435 17.22 0.59 13.97
N TYR A 436 17.69 1.36 12.98
CA TYR A 436 18.45 0.89 11.82
C TYR A 436 17.67 -0.07 10.91
N GLU A 437 16.36 0.04 10.92
CA GLU A 437 15.44 -0.63 10.00
C GLU A 437 14.73 0.35 9.05
N GLY A 438 15.23 1.60 8.98
CA GLY A 438 14.75 2.65 8.09
C GLY A 438 15.12 2.44 6.61
N PRO A 439 14.76 3.38 5.73
CA PRO A 439 14.95 3.25 4.28
C PRO A 439 16.37 2.89 3.87
N SER A 440 17.37 3.57 4.44
CA SER A 440 18.79 3.41 4.12
C SER A 440 19.51 2.43 5.06
N GLY A 441 19.24 2.50 6.36
CA GLY A 441 19.91 1.70 7.40
C GLY A 441 19.51 0.23 7.41
N GLY A 442 18.21 -0.04 7.21
CA GLY A 442 17.68 -1.36 6.91
C GLY A 442 17.13 -1.37 5.51
N PRO A 443 17.98 -1.47 4.45
CA PRO A 443 17.54 -1.20 3.09
C PRO A 443 16.22 -1.89 2.77
N GLY A 444 15.24 -1.09 2.31
CA GLY A 444 13.87 -1.55 2.08
C GLY A 444 12.92 -1.35 3.26
N MET A 445 13.38 -0.76 4.38
CA MET A 445 12.48 -0.32 5.45
C MET A 445 11.43 -1.40 5.80
N ARG A 446 11.89 -2.60 6.18
CA ARG A 446 11.02 -3.79 6.32
C ARG A 446 9.82 -3.56 7.22
N GLU A 447 8.72 -4.24 6.90
CA GLU A 447 7.56 -4.31 7.77
C GLU A 447 7.78 -5.32 8.88
N MET A 448 7.45 -4.93 10.11
CA MET A 448 7.57 -5.76 11.29
C MET A 448 6.18 -6.18 11.76
N LEU A 449 5.86 -7.47 11.64
CA LEU A 449 4.65 -8.07 12.19
C LEU A 449 5.00 -9.14 13.24
N GLY A 450 6.14 -9.79 13.10
CA GLY A 450 6.56 -10.85 14.02
C GLY A 450 6.66 -10.36 15.47
N VAL A 451 7.38 -9.27 15.71
CA VAL A 451 7.53 -8.68 17.04
C VAL A 451 6.21 -8.13 17.58
N THR A 452 5.38 -7.50 16.73
CA THR A 452 4.10 -6.92 17.16
C THR A 452 3.09 -8.02 17.50
N ALA A 453 3.01 -9.08 16.70
CA ALA A 453 2.20 -10.26 17.00
C ALA A 453 2.65 -10.99 18.29
N ALA A 454 3.97 -11.07 18.52
CA ALA A 454 4.50 -11.65 19.76
C ALA A 454 4.12 -10.82 20.99
N ILE A 455 4.15 -9.48 20.91
CA ILE A 455 3.71 -8.58 22.00
C ILE A 455 2.22 -8.82 22.30
N VAL A 456 1.38 -8.88 21.27
CA VAL A 456 -0.07 -9.15 21.42
C VAL A 456 -0.30 -10.57 21.98
N GLY A 457 0.39 -11.59 21.44
CA GLY A 457 0.30 -12.95 21.91
C GLY A 457 0.74 -13.15 23.37
N ALA A 458 1.68 -12.33 23.85
CA ALA A 458 2.10 -12.28 25.25
C ALA A 458 1.12 -11.51 26.16
N GLY A 459 -0.02 -11.04 25.65
CA GLY A 459 -1.00 -10.24 26.43
C GLY A 459 -0.56 -8.80 26.71
N LEU A 460 0.46 -8.29 26.00
CA LEU A 460 1.06 -6.97 26.24
C LEU A 460 0.59 -5.89 25.24
N GLY A 461 -0.33 -6.22 24.34
CA GLY A 461 -0.74 -5.34 23.22
C GLY A 461 -1.27 -3.96 23.65
N ASP A 462 -1.95 -3.86 24.80
CA ASP A 462 -2.50 -2.61 25.34
C ASP A 462 -1.59 -1.96 26.40
N SER A 463 -0.48 -2.59 26.77
CA SER A 463 0.38 -2.16 27.87
C SER A 463 1.84 -1.90 27.49
N VAL A 464 2.18 -2.10 26.20
CA VAL A 464 3.50 -1.84 25.63
C VAL A 464 3.34 -0.98 24.38
N ALA A 465 4.16 0.06 24.23
CA ALA A 465 4.27 0.81 23.00
C ALA A 465 5.53 0.40 22.23
N LEU A 466 5.52 0.58 20.90
CA LEU A 466 6.68 0.30 20.07
C LEU A 466 6.91 1.42 19.05
N LEU A 467 8.18 1.75 18.79
CA LEU A 467 8.54 2.68 17.73
C LEU A 467 9.73 2.19 16.91
N THR A 468 9.76 2.60 15.64
CA THR A 468 10.83 2.20 14.71
C THR A 468 11.00 3.21 13.58
N ASP A 469 12.22 3.32 13.05
CA ASP A 469 12.50 3.98 11.77
C ASP A 469 12.15 3.09 10.56
N GLY A 470 11.82 1.81 10.80
CA GLY A 470 11.21 0.90 9.83
C GLY A 470 9.71 1.09 9.68
N ARG A 471 8.99 0.02 9.32
CA ARG A 471 7.53 0.03 9.12
C ARG A 471 6.84 -1.05 9.95
N PHE A 472 5.54 -0.88 10.11
CA PHE A 472 4.67 -1.92 10.62
C PHE A 472 3.72 -2.40 9.51
N SER A 473 3.37 -3.68 9.55
CA SER A 473 2.36 -4.25 8.68
C SER A 473 1.01 -3.55 8.86
N GLY A 474 0.20 -3.49 7.80
CA GLY A 474 -1.18 -3.03 7.88
C GLY A 474 -2.05 -3.84 8.85
N ALA A 475 -1.64 -5.06 9.19
CA ALA A 475 -2.30 -5.96 10.14
C ALA A 475 -1.90 -5.72 11.61
N THR A 476 -1.01 -4.77 11.91
CA THR A 476 -0.51 -4.52 13.26
C THR A 476 -1.57 -3.91 14.18
N HIS A 477 -1.63 -4.41 15.42
CA HIS A 477 -2.43 -3.89 16.54
C HIS A 477 -1.55 -3.25 17.62
N GLY A 478 -2.12 -2.32 18.40
CA GLY A 478 -1.48 -1.66 19.52
C GLY A 478 -0.91 -0.28 19.18
N LEU A 479 -0.32 0.40 20.17
CA LEU A 479 0.27 1.73 19.99
C LEU A 479 1.66 1.63 19.37
N MET A 480 1.71 1.74 18.05
CA MET A 480 2.92 1.55 17.25
C MET A 480 3.20 2.80 16.38
N ALA A 481 4.39 3.40 16.53
CA ALA A 481 4.88 4.51 15.70
C ALA A 481 5.92 4.00 14.71
N GLY A 482 5.56 3.93 13.44
CA GLY A 482 6.47 3.61 12.35
C GLY A 482 6.94 4.84 11.59
N HIS A 483 7.90 4.63 10.66
CA HIS A 483 8.43 5.69 9.81
C HIS A 483 9.06 6.84 10.60
N VAL A 484 9.65 6.56 11.78
CA VAL A 484 10.30 7.61 12.58
C VAL A 484 11.41 8.25 11.76
N ALA A 485 11.26 9.52 11.48
CA ALA A 485 12.15 10.25 10.59
C ALA A 485 12.72 11.52 11.27
N PRO A 486 14.02 11.82 11.01
CA PRO A 486 15.00 11.07 10.21
C PRO A 486 15.34 9.71 10.82
N GLU A 487 15.70 8.72 9.97
CA GLU A 487 16.11 7.39 10.41
C GLU A 487 17.47 7.39 11.16
N ALA A 488 17.74 6.36 11.94
CA ALA A 488 18.93 6.27 12.78
C ALA A 488 20.24 6.43 12.00
N ILE A 489 20.39 5.75 10.85
CA ILE A 489 21.64 5.80 10.06
C ILE A 489 21.91 7.17 9.43
N LYS A 490 20.87 7.99 9.25
CA LYS A 490 20.94 9.37 8.76
C LYS A 490 21.09 10.40 9.89
N GLY A 491 21.44 9.97 11.10
CA GLY A 491 21.62 10.84 12.26
C GLY A 491 20.32 11.28 12.94
N GLY A 492 19.23 10.57 12.69
CA GLY A 492 17.96 10.81 13.39
C GLY A 492 18.08 10.62 14.90
N PRO A 493 17.28 11.36 15.71
CA PRO A 493 17.33 11.30 17.16
C PRO A 493 17.13 9.91 17.75
N ILE A 494 16.41 9.03 17.08
CA ILE A 494 16.21 7.64 17.47
C ILE A 494 17.55 6.89 17.66
N ALA A 495 18.61 7.27 16.95
CA ALA A 495 19.95 6.69 17.10
C ALA A 495 20.56 6.94 18.49
N ALA A 496 20.19 8.02 19.15
CA ALA A 496 20.74 8.44 20.44
C ALA A 496 19.95 7.94 21.66
N VAL A 497 18.80 7.28 21.44
CA VAL A 497 17.99 6.71 22.52
C VAL A 497 18.76 5.59 23.23
N LYS A 498 18.70 5.58 24.54
CA LYS A 498 19.29 4.54 25.40
C LYS A 498 18.21 3.77 26.14
N THR A 499 18.47 2.51 26.43
CA THR A 499 17.58 1.72 27.31
C THR A 499 17.45 2.44 28.66
N GLY A 500 16.21 2.62 29.11
CA GLY A 500 15.85 3.36 30.31
C GLY A 500 15.43 4.82 30.08
N ASP A 501 15.70 5.42 28.90
CA ASP A 501 15.18 6.75 28.58
C ASP A 501 13.64 6.71 28.54
N ILE A 502 12.98 7.72 29.10
CA ILE A 502 11.52 7.80 29.08
C ILE A 502 11.06 8.36 27.75
N ILE A 503 10.21 7.62 27.06
CA ILE A 503 9.59 8.02 25.79
C ILE A 503 8.10 8.26 26.01
N THR A 504 7.60 9.35 25.46
CA THR A 504 6.18 9.75 25.58
C THR A 504 5.54 9.85 24.20
N PHE A 505 4.42 9.11 24.03
CA PHE A 505 3.47 9.27 22.94
C PHE A 505 2.29 10.11 23.45
N ASP A 506 2.03 11.24 22.84
CA ASP A 506 0.85 12.05 23.07
C ASP A 506 0.08 12.23 21.75
N ILE A 507 -0.89 11.35 21.54
CA ILE A 507 -1.71 11.32 20.33
C ILE A 507 -2.55 12.60 20.20
N THR A 508 -3.03 13.12 21.33
CA THR A 508 -3.86 14.33 21.34
C THR A 508 -3.06 15.55 20.91
N LYS A 509 -1.84 15.71 21.46
CA LYS A 509 -0.95 16.83 21.13
C LYS A 509 -0.12 16.59 19.87
N ARG A 510 -0.21 15.40 19.26
CA ARG A 510 0.60 15.02 18.09
C ARG A 510 2.10 15.03 18.38
N ARG A 511 2.49 14.47 19.54
CA ARG A 511 3.88 14.49 20.00
C ARG A 511 4.44 13.09 20.19
N LEU A 512 5.72 12.94 19.80
CA LEU A 512 6.58 11.81 20.13
C LEU A 512 7.89 12.36 20.66
N ASP A 513 8.12 12.23 21.94
CA ASP A 513 9.27 12.84 22.62
C ASP A 513 10.02 11.83 23.49
N VAL A 514 11.33 12.03 23.60
CA VAL A 514 12.16 11.41 24.63
C VAL A 514 12.50 12.45 25.70
N ASN A 515 12.41 12.06 26.97
CA ASN A 515 12.72 12.94 28.10
C ASN A 515 14.24 13.11 28.29
N VAL A 516 14.87 13.67 27.28
CA VAL A 516 16.29 14.01 27.25
C VAL A 516 16.42 15.43 26.71
N THR A 517 17.25 16.25 27.32
CA THR A 517 17.43 17.63 26.86
C THR A 517 18.01 17.65 25.44
N GLN A 518 17.66 18.66 24.66
CA GLN A 518 18.16 18.80 23.28
C GLN A 518 19.69 18.85 23.21
N LYS A 519 20.33 19.49 24.21
CA LYS A 519 21.79 19.56 24.36
C LYS A 519 22.38 18.17 24.56
N GLU A 520 21.80 17.37 25.44
CA GLU A 520 22.27 16.00 25.69
C GLU A 520 22.00 15.09 24.48
N LEU A 521 20.85 15.18 23.87
CA LEU A 521 20.52 14.40 22.67
C LEU A 521 21.53 14.69 21.55
N ALA A 522 21.86 15.95 21.30
CA ALA A 522 22.88 16.35 20.33
C ALA A 522 24.28 15.84 20.72
N ALA A 523 24.62 15.86 22.01
CA ALA A 523 25.91 15.33 22.50
C ALA A 523 26.00 13.80 22.35
N ARG A 524 24.88 13.09 22.57
CA ARG A 524 24.79 11.64 22.36
C ARG A 524 24.93 11.31 20.86
N LEU A 525 24.23 12.03 19.96
CA LEU A 525 24.31 11.83 18.50
C LEU A 525 25.73 11.93 17.97
N LYS A 526 26.52 12.89 18.45
CA LYS A 526 27.96 13.02 18.09
C LYS A 526 28.80 11.80 18.45
N LYS A 527 28.36 10.99 19.41
CA LYS A 527 29.08 9.80 19.90
C LYS A 527 28.53 8.49 19.35
N VAL A 528 27.43 8.54 18.60
CA VAL A 528 26.83 7.34 18.00
C VAL A 528 27.80 6.75 16.98
N LYS A 529 28.12 5.48 17.17
CA LYS A 529 28.79 4.67 16.15
C LYS A 529 27.75 3.92 15.36
N HIS A 530 27.56 4.29 14.10
CA HIS A 530 26.62 3.61 13.24
C HIS A 530 27.14 2.21 12.86
N PRO A 531 26.26 1.22 12.70
CA PRO A 531 26.64 -0.09 12.18
C PRO A 531 27.16 0.04 10.75
N SER A 532 28.00 -0.91 10.33
CA SER A 532 28.42 -1.01 8.94
C SER A 532 27.23 -1.23 8.02
N PRO A 533 27.25 -0.71 6.77
CA PRO A 533 26.19 -0.96 5.81
C PRO A 533 25.95 -2.46 5.64
N ARG A 534 24.69 -2.88 5.71
CA ARG A 534 24.30 -4.30 5.56
C ARG A 534 24.51 -4.83 4.13
N TYR A 535 24.43 -3.94 3.13
CA TYR A 535 24.60 -4.26 1.71
C TYR A 535 25.44 -3.21 1.00
N LEU A 536 26.53 -3.64 0.37
CA LEU A 536 27.46 -2.75 -0.33
C LEU A 536 27.21 -2.68 -1.85
N SER A 537 26.52 -3.66 -2.42
CA SER A 537 26.32 -3.81 -3.87
C SER A 537 24.92 -4.34 -4.20
N GLY A 538 24.67 -4.56 -5.48
CA GLY A 538 23.38 -5.05 -5.98
C GLY A 538 22.24 -4.05 -5.79
N VAL A 539 21.01 -4.51 -5.92
CA VAL A 539 19.80 -3.67 -5.82
C VAL A 539 19.65 -3.05 -4.44
N MET A 540 19.95 -3.81 -3.39
CA MET A 540 19.91 -3.34 -2.00
C MET A 540 20.89 -2.19 -1.73
N GLY A 541 22.14 -2.34 -2.19
CA GLY A 541 23.16 -1.30 -2.04
C GLY A 541 22.88 -0.06 -2.87
N LYS A 542 22.32 -0.20 -4.07
CA LYS A 542 21.85 0.93 -4.89
C LYS A 542 20.77 1.71 -4.16
N TYR A 543 19.71 1.00 -3.71
CA TYR A 543 18.60 1.60 -2.99
C TYR A 543 19.07 2.37 -1.74
N ALA A 544 19.88 1.73 -0.89
CA ALA A 544 20.38 2.36 0.34
C ALA A 544 21.13 3.69 0.11
N ARG A 545 21.82 3.83 -1.03
CA ARG A 545 22.56 5.06 -1.37
C ARG A 545 21.68 6.21 -1.85
N HIS A 546 20.58 5.91 -2.52
CA HIS A 546 19.78 6.91 -3.24
C HIS A 546 18.43 7.21 -2.59
N VAL A 547 17.96 6.33 -1.69
CA VAL A 547 16.64 6.47 -1.09
C VAL A 547 16.53 7.71 -0.22
N SER A 548 15.42 8.43 -0.40
CA SER A 548 15.03 9.60 0.40
C SER A 548 14.47 9.20 1.77
N SER A 549 14.22 10.19 2.64
CA SER A 549 13.59 9.99 3.94
C SER A 549 12.21 9.34 3.82
N ALA A 550 11.78 8.63 4.85
CA ALA A 550 10.42 8.13 4.97
C ALA A 550 9.38 9.26 4.94
N SER A 551 9.71 10.43 5.48
CA SER A 551 8.87 11.65 5.42
C SER A 551 8.65 12.19 4.01
N GLU A 552 9.44 11.71 3.03
CA GLU A 552 9.37 12.06 1.60
C GLU A 552 8.91 10.89 0.72
N GLY A 553 8.48 9.78 1.32
CA GLY A 553 7.96 8.61 0.60
C GLY A 553 8.98 7.48 0.36
N ALA A 554 10.22 7.59 0.87
CA ALA A 554 11.30 6.60 0.71
C ALA A 554 11.46 6.16 -0.76
N VAL A 555 11.71 7.11 -1.66
CA VAL A 555 11.87 6.92 -3.12
C VAL A 555 13.32 7.14 -3.54
N THR A 556 13.73 6.57 -4.67
CA THR A 556 15.08 6.66 -5.25
C THR A 556 15.18 7.64 -6.42
#